data_76ea5605038dc0d8f57d213f20b47b83
#
_entry.id   76ea5605038dc0d8f57d213f20b47b83
#
_cell.length_a   1.000
_cell.length_b   1.000
_cell.length_c   1.000
_cell.angle_alpha   90.00
_cell.angle_beta   90.00
_cell.angle_gamma   90.00
#
_symmetry.space_group_name_H-M   'P 1'
#
loop_
_entity.id
_entity.type
_entity.pdbx_description
1 polymer ?
#
loop_
_entity_poly.entity_id
_entity_poly.type
_entity_poly.pdbx_seq_one_letter_code
_entity_poly.pdbx_strand_id
1 'polypeptide(L)'
;CNNIFMDCEFIDCNLSMTQLIGTSLKTVHFRNCKLLGIEFHSCADFMFGVSFQDSLLDYSSFANKKMPKTKFNTCSMKDVSFIGTNLTNATFENCNLDNAVFNETQLAGADFRTAYNYKIDPEANPMRKAKFSTQGIVGLLDKYDIKIE
;
A
#
# COMPACT_ATOMS: atom_id res chain seq x y z
N CYS A 1 20.92 -12.73 -1.27
CA CYS A 1 20.89 -13.07 -2.69
C CYS A 1 20.19 -11.98 -3.49
N ASN A 2 20.85 -11.40 -4.48
CA ASN A 2 20.29 -10.35 -5.31
C ASN A 2 19.51 -10.97 -6.48
N ASN A 3 18.34 -11.53 -6.19
CA ASN A 3 17.47 -12.06 -7.23
C ASN A 3 16.80 -10.93 -8.00
N ILE A 4 16.50 -11.18 -9.27
CA ILE A 4 15.79 -10.22 -10.12
C ILE A 4 14.56 -10.92 -10.68
N PHE A 5 13.38 -10.33 -10.42
CA PHE A 5 12.12 -10.73 -11.05
C PHE A 5 11.67 -9.58 -11.93
N MET A 6 11.47 -9.85 -13.20
CA MET A 6 11.08 -8.86 -14.19
C MET A 6 9.92 -9.38 -15.03
N ASP A 7 8.88 -8.56 -15.19
CA ASP A 7 7.71 -8.89 -16.01
C ASP A 7 7.11 -10.25 -15.63
N CYS A 8 7.04 -10.51 -14.31
CA CYS A 8 6.56 -11.78 -13.75
C CYS A 8 5.20 -11.61 -13.10
N GLU A 9 4.48 -12.72 -13.01
CA GLU A 9 3.24 -12.81 -12.24
C GLU A 9 3.32 -13.99 -11.27
N PHE A 10 3.03 -13.74 -10.00
CA PHE A 10 2.89 -14.78 -8.98
C PHE A 10 1.39 -15.00 -8.76
N ILE A 11 0.94 -16.23 -8.97
CA ILE A 11 -0.49 -16.58 -8.87
C ILE A 11 -0.64 -17.70 -7.85
N ASP A 12 -1.59 -17.55 -6.93
CA ASP A 12 -1.94 -18.57 -5.93
C ASP A 12 -0.74 -18.99 -5.06
N CYS A 13 0.17 -18.07 -4.79
CA CYS A 13 1.39 -18.34 -4.03
C CYS A 13 1.24 -17.93 -2.57
N ASN A 14 1.86 -18.70 -1.68
CA ASN A 14 2.07 -18.27 -0.30
C ASN A 14 3.55 -17.92 -0.12
N LEU A 15 3.83 -16.62 -0.04
CA LEU A 15 5.18 -16.07 0.11
C LEU A 15 5.34 -15.36 1.46
N SER A 16 4.43 -15.62 2.40
CA SER A 16 4.44 -14.95 3.70
C SER A 16 5.79 -15.11 4.40
N MET A 17 6.25 -14.03 5.02
CA MET A 17 7.51 -13.95 5.77
C MET A 17 8.77 -14.20 4.92
N THR A 18 8.65 -14.19 3.59
CA THR A 18 9.81 -14.31 2.70
C THR A 18 10.69 -13.08 2.81
N GLN A 19 12.00 -13.31 2.89
CA GLN A 19 12.98 -12.21 2.93
C GLN A 19 13.35 -11.80 1.51
N LEU A 20 13.17 -10.52 1.21
CA LEU A 20 13.42 -9.95 -0.13
C LEU A 20 14.60 -8.97 -0.15
N ILE A 21 15.54 -9.10 0.80
CA ILE A 21 16.68 -8.18 0.92
C ILE A 21 17.46 -8.14 -0.40
N GLY A 22 17.58 -6.93 -0.97
CA GLY A 22 18.31 -6.72 -2.21
C GLY A 22 17.65 -7.29 -3.47
N THR A 23 16.47 -7.91 -3.34
CA THR A 23 15.74 -8.45 -4.48
C THR A 23 15.17 -7.32 -5.34
N SER A 24 15.33 -7.41 -6.64
CA SER A 24 14.73 -6.48 -7.60
C SER A 24 13.38 -7.00 -8.06
N LEU A 25 12.34 -6.18 -7.88
CA LEU A 25 10.99 -6.45 -8.38
C LEU A 25 10.64 -5.39 -9.42
N LYS A 26 10.64 -5.76 -10.69
CA LYS A 26 10.39 -4.84 -11.82
C LYS A 26 9.17 -5.32 -12.59
N THR A 27 8.10 -4.57 -12.55
CA THR A 27 6.83 -4.94 -13.18
C THR A 27 6.39 -6.35 -12.76
N VAL A 28 6.23 -6.54 -11.44
CA VAL A 28 5.83 -7.82 -10.85
C VAL A 28 4.39 -7.71 -10.34
N HIS A 29 3.53 -8.63 -10.75
CA HIS A 29 2.14 -8.69 -10.35
C HIS A 29 1.90 -9.87 -9.42
N PHE A 30 1.19 -9.62 -8.32
CA PHE A 30 0.79 -10.66 -7.37
C PHE A 30 -0.73 -10.79 -7.42
N ARG A 31 -1.21 -12.00 -7.70
CA ARG A 31 -2.64 -12.30 -7.76
C ARG A 31 -2.98 -13.49 -6.88
N ASN A 32 -3.96 -13.32 -6.01
CA ASN A 32 -4.42 -14.34 -5.07
C ASN A 32 -3.26 -14.93 -4.24
N CYS A 33 -2.37 -14.04 -3.76
CA CYS A 33 -1.20 -14.44 -2.99
C CYS A 33 -1.34 -14.09 -1.52
N LYS A 34 -0.70 -14.89 -0.66
CA LYS A 34 -0.49 -14.55 0.75
C LYS A 34 0.91 -13.96 0.90
N LEU A 35 0.96 -12.71 1.31
CA LEU A 35 2.18 -11.92 1.39
C LEU A 35 2.32 -11.31 2.80
N LEU A 36 1.96 -12.07 3.83
CA LEU A 36 1.93 -11.56 5.20
C LEU A 36 3.33 -11.26 5.71
N GLY A 37 3.49 -10.09 6.30
CA GLY A 37 4.73 -9.70 6.98
C GLY A 37 5.94 -9.56 6.07
N ILE A 38 5.76 -9.25 4.78
CA ILE A 38 6.88 -9.05 3.86
C ILE A 38 7.43 -7.63 3.98
N GLU A 39 8.74 -7.52 4.11
CA GLU A 39 9.44 -6.26 4.17
C GLU A 39 9.85 -5.80 2.77
N PHE A 40 8.88 -5.29 1.99
CA PHE A 40 9.15 -4.78 0.64
C PHE A 40 10.15 -3.62 0.64
N HIS A 41 10.26 -2.89 1.75
CA HIS A 41 11.22 -1.80 1.88
C HIS A 41 12.67 -2.27 1.73
N SER A 42 12.94 -3.56 1.95
CA SER A 42 14.28 -4.14 1.80
C SER A 42 14.63 -4.51 0.36
N CYS A 43 13.67 -4.47 -0.55
CA CYS A 43 13.91 -4.69 -1.97
C CYS A 43 14.77 -3.58 -2.56
N ALA A 44 15.48 -3.89 -3.65
CA ALA A 44 16.23 -2.89 -4.40
C ALA A 44 15.30 -1.79 -4.91
N ASP A 45 15.75 -0.53 -4.83
CA ASP A 45 14.92 0.63 -5.20
C ASP A 45 14.84 0.85 -6.71
N PHE A 46 15.85 0.43 -7.44
CA PHE A 46 15.94 0.71 -8.87
C PHE A 46 14.81 0.04 -9.66
N MET A 47 13.96 0.87 -10.26
CA MET A 47 12.80 0.43 -11.05
C MET A 47 11.83 -0.47 -10.26
N PHE A 48 11.74 -0.29 -8.94
CA PHE A 48 10.77 -1.03 -8.12
C PHE A 48 9.35 -0.81 -8.66
N GLY A 49 8.69 -1.88 -9.06
CA GLY A 49 7.34 -1.82 -9.62
C GLY A 49 6.57 -3.09 -9.33
N VAL A 50 5.46 -2.94 -8.59
CA VAL A 50 4.61 -4.04 -8.16
C VAL A 50 3.14 -3.65 -8.33
N SER A 51 2.29 -4.67 -8.44
CA SER A 51 0.84 -4.50 -8.31
C SER A 51 0.25 -5.72 -7.62
N PHE A 52 -0.89 -5.54 -6.98
CA PHE A 52 -1.50 -6.57 -6.15
C PHE A 52 -2.99 -6.68 -6.44
N GLN A 53 -3.47 -7.91 -6.58
CA GLN A 53 -4.88 -8.21 -6.76
C GLN A 53 -5.26 -9.41 -5.91
N ASP A 54 -6.40 -9.32 -5.21
CA ASP A 54 -6.97 -10.40 -4.40
C ASP A 54 -5.95 -11.02 -3.43
N SER A 55 -5.08 -10.19 -2.85
CA SER A 55 -3.95 -10.64 -2.05
C SER A 55 -4.02 -10.15 -0.61
N LEU A 56 -3.36 -10.89 0.29
CA LEU A 56 -3.24 -10.56 1.70
C LEU A 56 -1.85 -9.99 1.97
N LEU A 57 -1.79 -8.71 2.33
CA LEU A 57 -0.55 -7.97 2.58
C LEU A 57 -0.39 -7.58 4.05
N ASP A 58 -1.21 -8.12 4.93
CA ASP A 58 -1.23 -7.71 6.34
C ASP A 58 0.17 -7.76 6.95
N TYR A 59 0.50 -6.77 7.78
CA TYR A 59 1.78 -6.63 8.48
C TYR A 59 3.01 -6.39 7.58
N SER A 60 2.81 -6.14 6.29
CA SER A 60 3.92 -5.85 5.38
C SER A 60 4.37 -4.38 5.48
N SER A 61 5.57 -4.08 4.98
CA SER A 61 6.12 -2.73 5.00
C SER A 61 6.61 -2.31 3.62
N PHE A 62 6.16 -1.13 3.18
CA PHE A 62 6.63 -0.44 1.99
C PHE A 62 7.37 0.86 2.35
N ALA A 63 7.86 0.97 3.59
CA ALA A 63 8.46 2.20 4.09
C ALA A 63 9.53 2.75 3.13
N ASN A 64 9.45 4.06 2.86
CA ASN A 64 10.38 4.80 2.02
C ASN A 64 10.49 4.33 0.56
N LYS A 65 9.54 3.51 0.09
CA LYS A 65 9.52 3.08 -1.31
C LYS A 65 8.95 4.16 -2.23
N LYS A 66 9.51 4.26 -3.43
CA LYS A 66 8.95 5.07 -4.52
C LYS A 66 8.09 4.15 -5.36
N MET A 67 6.77 4.29 -5.23
CA MET A 67 5.82 3.44 -5.94
C MET A 67 4.61 4.23 -6.45
N PRO A 68 4.86 5.29 -7.24
CA PRO A 68 3.75 6.06 -7.83
C PRO A 68 2.93 5.17 -8.76
N LYS A 69 1.64 5.45 -8.86
CA LYS A 69 0.69 4.74 -9.72
C LYS A 69 0.51 3.26 -9.41
N THR A 70 0.97 2.80 -8.25
CA THR A 70 0.79 1.40 -7.84
C THR A 70 -0.70 1.09 -7.67
N LYS A 71 -1.10 -0.10 -8.14
CA LYS A 71 -2.49 -0.56 -8.06
C LYS A 71 -2.62 -1.64 -7.01
N PHE A 72 -3.52 -1.40 -6.06
CA PHE A 72 -3.95 -2.39 -5.08
C PHE A 72 -5.43 -2.64 -5.31
N ASN A 73 -5.81 -3.87 -5.62
CA ASN A 73 -7.19 -4.23 -5.93
C ASN A 73 -7.64 -5.39 -5.05
N THR A 74 -8.65 -5.17 -4.25
CA THR A 74 -9.27 -6.19 -3.38
C THR A 74 -8.23 -6.86 -2.48
N CYS A 75 -7.43 -6.04 -1.79
CA CYS A 75 -6.37 -6.52 -0.90
C CYS A 75 -6.72 -6.27 0.56
N SER A 76 -6.33 -7.20 1.42
CA SER A 76 -6.26 -6.94 2.85
C SER A 76 -4.89 -6.34 3.18
N MET A 77 -4.90 -5.19 3.83
CA MET A 77 -3.68 -4.41 4.09
C MET A 77 -3.66 -3.91 5.54
N LYS A 78 -4.07 -4.78 6.45
CA LYS A 78 -4.11 -4.44 7.88
C LYS A 78 -2.70 -4.29 8.43
N ASP A 79 -2.49 -3.24 9.21
CA ASP A 79 -1.19 -2.97 9.85
C ASP A 79 -0.02 -2.84 8.85
N VAL A 80 -0.29 -2.50 7.59
CA VAL A 80 0.76 -2.24 6.60
C VAL A 80 1.38 -0.87 6.86
N SER A 81 2.70 -0.76 6.72
CA SER A 81 3.41 0.51 6.85
C SER A 81 3.67 1.15 5.49
N PHE A 82 3.20 2.39 5.32
CA PHE A 82 3.50 3.25 4.18
C PHE A 82 4.29 4.50 4.61
N ILE A 83 5.01 4.43 5.73
CA ILE A 83 5.78 5.58 6.23
C ILE A 83 6.81 6.03 5.18
N GLY A 84 6.78 7.32 4.83
CA GLY A 84 7.73 7.89 3.87
C GLY A 84 7.58 7.39 2.44
N THR A 85 6.52 6.68 2.13
CA THR A 85 6.29 6.05 0.81
C THR A 85 5.74 7.06 -0.18
N ASN A 86 6.19 7.01 -1.43
CA ASN A 86 5.58 7.78 -2.50
C ASN A 86 4.49 6.95 -3.19
N LEU A 87 3.24 7.30 -2.92
CA LEU A 87 2.03 6.68 -3.47
C LEU A 87 1.26 7.65 -4.38
N THR A 88 1.94 8.59 -4.99
CA THR A 88 1.32 9.54 -5.91
C THR A 88 0.54 8.79 -7.00
N ASN A 89 -0.73 9.13 -7.16
CA ASN A 89 -1.65 8.51 -8.12
C ASN A 89 -1.84 6.98 -7.94
N ALA A 90 -1.53 6.44 -6.77
CA ALA A 90 -1.83 5.04 -6.47
C ALA A 90 -3.34 4.83 -6.32
N THR A 91 -3.80 3.60 -6.52
CA THR A 91 -5.21 3.24 -6.34
C THR A 91 -5.36 2.15 -5.30
N PHE A 92 -6.34 2.31 -4.41
CA PHE A 92 -6.66 1.34 -3.36
C PHE A 92 -8.10 0.86 -3.54
N GLU A 93 -8.34 0.12 -4.61
CA GLU A 93 -9.68 -0.34 -4.97
C GLU A 93 -10.11 -1.50 -4.07
N ASN A 94 -11.21 -1.31 -3.35
CA ASN A 94 -11.79 -2.32 -2.44
C ASN A 94 -10.77 -2.89 -1.43
N CYS A 95 -9.87 -2.04 -0.92
CA CYS A 95 -8.84 -2.46 0.02
C CYS A 95 -9.21 -2.15 1.46
N ASN A 96 -8.92 -3.10 2.34
CA ASN A 96 -9.04 -2.92 3.77
C ASN A 96 -7.72 -2.37 4.33
N LEU A 97 -7.76 -1.13 4.81
CA LEU A 97 -6.59 -0.42 5.33
C LEU A 97 -6.63 -0.26 6.86
N ASP A 98 -7.25 -1.21 7.54
CA ASP A 98 -7.37 -1.16 9.00
C ASP A 98 -5.99 -1.09 9.66
N ASN A 99 -5.77 -0.06 10.48
CA ASN A 99 -4.49 0.23 11.15
C ASN A 99 -3.29 0.42 10.19
N ALA A 100 -3.50 0.59 8.90
CA ALA A 100 -2.39 0.94 7.98
C ALA A 100 -1.82 2.30 8.39
N VAL A 101 -0.49 2.42 8.35
CA VAL A 101 0.22 3.61 8.83
C VAL A 101 0.63 4.47 7.66
N PHE A 102 0.13 5.71 7.64
CA PHE A 102 0.50 6.75 6.69
C PHE A 102 1.10 7.92 7.46
N ASN A 103 2.37 8.16 7.29
CA ASN A 103 3.06 9.31 7.88
C ASN A 103 4.18 9.75 6.94
N GLU A 104 4.20 11.03 6.61
CA GLU A 104 5.08 11.56 5.58
C GLU A 104 4.94 10.81 4.25
N THR A 105 3.75 10.29 3.99
CA THR A 105 3.42 9.54 2.78
C THR A 105 2.89 10.50 1.72
N GLN A 106 3.43 10.43 0.52
CA GLN A 106 2.97 11.26 -0.60
C GLN A 106 1.74 10.60 -1.23
N LEU A 107 0.60 11.23 -1.08
CA LEU A 107 -0.71 10.72 -1.51
C LEU A 107 -1.38 11.61 -2.57
N ALA A 108 -0.64 12.51 -3.22
CA ALA A 108 -1.22 13.37 -4.24
C ALA A 108 -1.88 12.53 -5.34
N GLY A 109 -3.14 12.81 -5.64
CA GLY A 109 -3.90 12.09 -6.65
C GLY A 109 -4.23 10.63 -6.33
N ALA A 110 -3.89 10.11 -5.15
CA ALA A 110 -4.22 8.75 -4.76
C ALA A 110 -5.74 8.57 -4.64
N ASP A 111 -6.23 7.39 -5.00
CA ASP A 111 -7.66 7.08 -5.03
C ASP A 111 -8.04 6.10 -3.92
N PHE A 112 -8.79 6.61 -2.94
CA PHE A 112 -9.29 5.85 -1.79
C PHE A 112 -10.82 5.69 -1.82
N ARG A 113 -11.47 5.96 -2.96
CA ARG A 113 -12.95 6.05 -2.98
C ARG A 113 -13.64 4.76 -2.58
N THR A 114 -13.04 3.60 -2.85
CA THR A 114 -13.59 2.30 -2.49
C THR A 114 -12.78 1.59 -1.40
N ALA A 115 -11.71 2.19 -0.92
CA ALA A 115 -10.97 1.71 0.24
C ALA A 115 -11.76 1.99 1.53
N TYR A 116 -11.48 1.22 2.58
CA TYR A 116 -12.21 1.36 3.85
C TYR A 116 -11.30 1.08 5.04
N ASN A 117 -11.76 1.51 6.21
CA ASN A 117 -11.08 1.40 7.52
C ASN A 117 -9.77 2.19 7.62
N TYR A 118 -9.48 3.07 6.69
CA TYR A 118 -8.28 3.90 6.79
C TYR A 118 -8.46 5.04 7.79
N LYS A 119 -7.35 5.40 8.42
CA LYS A 119 -7.22 6.59 9.26
C LYS A 119 -5.97 7.32 8.80
N ILE A 120 -6.14 8.49 8.19
CA ILE A 120 -5.06 9.24 7.57
C ILE A 120 -5.11 10.68 8.07
N ASP A 121 -4.00 11.16 8.61
CA ASP A 121 -3.88 12.56 9.02
C ASP A 121 -3.55 13.44 7.81
N PRO A 122 -4.46 14.34 7.38
CA PRO A 122 -4.21 15.22 6.24
C PRO A 122 -3.04 16.17 6.44
N GLU A 123 -2.69 16.49 7.68
CA GLU A 123 -1.59 17.40 7.98
C GLU A 123 -0.23 16.71 7.92
N ALA A 124 -0.19 15.41 8.16
CA ALA A 124 1.03 14.62 8.13
C ALA A 124 1.33 14.02 6.76
N ASN A 125 0.41 14.11 5.80
CA ASN A 125 0.51 13.44 4.51
C ASN A 125 0.06 14.36 3.39
N PRO A 126 0.94 14.76 2.45
CA PRO A 126 0.54 15.53 1.27
C PRO A 126 -0.48 14.73 0.44
N MET A 127 -1.67 15.29 0.22
CA MET A 127 -2.74 14.57 -0.46
C MET A 127 -3.53 15.45 -1.44
N ARG A 128 -2.86 16.38 -2.08
CA ARG A 128 -3.50 17.26 -3.07
C ARG A 128 -4.17 16.41 -4.16
N LYS A 129 -5.46 16.67 -4.42
CA LYS A 129 -6.28 15.93 -5.41
C LYS A 129 -6.47 14.45 -5.11
N ALA A 130 -6.15 13.98 -3.91
CA ALA A 130 -6.52 12.63 -3.50
C ALA A 130 -8.05 12.51 -3.47
N LYS A 131 -8.56 11.30 -3.77
CA LYS A 131 -9.99 11.04 -3.90
C LYS A 131 -10.48 10.18 -2.76
N PHE A 132 -11.57 10.59 -2.14
CA PHE A 132 -12.21 9.88 -1.03
C PHE A 132 -13.72 9.79 -1.28
N SER A 133 -14.37 8.79 -0.70
CA SER A 133 -15.83 8.72 -0.67
C SER A 133 -16.37 9.60 0.47
N THR A 134 -17.63 9.99 0.38
CA THR A 134 -18.30 10.72 1.46
C THR A 134 -18.30 9.91 2.76
N GLN A 135 -18.51 8.60 2.70
CA GLN A 135 -18.47 7.74 3.88
C GLN A 135 -17.06 7.60 4.45
N GLY A 136 -16.04 7.61 3.60
CA GLY A 136 -14.66 7.37 4.01
C GLY A 136 -13.97 8.57 4.65
N ILE A 137 -14.44 9.80 4.39
CA ILE A 137 -13.77 10.99 4.91
C ILE A 137 -13.70 11.05 6.44
N VAL A 138 -14.51 10.29 7.13
CA VAL A 138 -14.44 10.14 8.60
C VAL A 138 -13.03 9.76 9.03
N GLY A 139 -12.35 8.90 8.26
CA GLY A 139 -10.98 8.48 8.55
C GLY A 139 -9.95 9.59 8.49
N LEU A 140 -10.27 10.73 7.85
CA LEU A 140 -9.39 11.90 7.81
C LEU A 140 -9.54 12.79 9.04
N LEU A 141 -10.56 12.54 9.85
CA LEU A 141 -10.91 13.35 11.03
C LEU A 141 -10.63 12.60 12.35
N ASP A 142 -10.07 11.41 12.26
CA ASP A 142 -9.88 10.53 13.41
C ASP A 142 -9.07 11.19 14.52
N LYS A 143 -8.04 11.94 14.17
CA LYS A 143 -7.15 12.58 15.15
C LYS A 143 -7.85 13.62 16.02
N TYR A 144 -9.01 14.13 15.60
CA TYR A 144 -9.73 15.16 16.34
C TYR A 144 -10.64 14.61 17.43
N ASP A 145 -10.82 13.28 17.48
CA ASP A 145 -11.66 12.59 18.47
C ASP A 145 -13.07 13.21 18.59
N ILE A 146 -13.67 13.51 17.45
CA ILE A 146 -15.01 14.08 17.36
C ILE A 146 -16.05 13.01 17.03
N LYS A 147 -17.30 13.25 17.41
CA LYS A 147 -18.44 12.40 17.02
C LYS A 147 -19.03 12.90 15.71
N ILE A 148 -19.21 12.00 14.77
CA ILE A 148 -19.89 12.25 13.51
C ILE A 148 -21.14 11.38 13.50
N GLU A 149 -22.30 12.02 13.54
CA GLU A 149 -23.60 11.35 13.65
C GLU A 149 -24.48 11.59 12.42
#